data_d5e1c57614060fb41588fcd9873e948e
#
_entry.id   d5e1c57614060fb41588fcd9873e948e
#
_cell.length_a   1.000
_cell.length_b   1.000
_cell.length_c   1.000
_cell.angle_alpha   90.00
_cell.angle_beta   90.00
_cell.angle_gamma   90.00
#
_symmetry.space_group_name_H-M   'P 1'
#
loop_
_entity.id
_entity.type
_entity.pdbx_description
1 polymer ?
#
loop_
_entity_poly.entity_id
_entity_poly.type
_entity_poly.pdbx_seq_one_letter_code
_entity_poly.pdbx_strand_id
1 'polypeptide(L)'
;WLGGIGIIVMAIAILPLLRVGGMQLFRMESSDQSEKALPRAAQIASAIGVIYVGLTGIWALGYWLAGMSGFNALAHSMTTIATGGFSTSDQSIGYFNSPLIDYWAAAGMLVGALPFIVYLKTLQGDWRALAADTQVQWFLSLVALLILATTGWLWLENNIAFEDAARLATVNLISIITGTGYVTDDFGMWGSFALPIFFFIMFVGGCAGSTTCGIKVFRFQVLYASARTQVHHLLQPHGVFIPYYNHQPISDEVITSVLSFFFMWFFAFSLLALGLGFLGLDFLTAFSSAATSIANVGPALGPIAGPEGTFKTMPDEAKWL
;
A
#
# COMPACT_ATOMS: atom_id res chain seq x y z
N TRP A 1 2.16 5.19 14.17
CA TRP A 1 0.85 4.68 14.54
C TRP A 1 -0.22 5.77 14.54
N LEU A 2 -0.01 6.87 15.27
CA LEU A 2 -0.94 8.03 15.24
C LEU A 2 -1.09 8.64 13.84
N GLY A 3 -0.03 8.65 13.04
CA GLY A 3 -0.08 9.11 11.64
C GLY A 3 -0.98 8.26 10.75
N GLY A 4 -0.98 6.93 10.93
CA GLY A 4 -1.82 6.02 10.16
C GLY A 4 -3.31 6.29 10.36
N ILE A 5 -3.76 6.39 11.62
CA ILE A 5 -5.16 6.75 11.92
C ILE A 5 -5.46 8.22 11.54
N GLY A 6 -4.49 9.12 11.74
CA GLY A 6 -4.65 10.54 11.44
C GLY A 6 -4.99 10.80 9.97
N ILE A 7 -4.32 10.11 9.04
CA ILE A 7 -4.61 10.22 7.60
C ILE A 7 -6.03 9.75 7.30
N ILE A 8 -6.48 8.62 7.87
CA ILE A 8 -7.83 8.09 7.65
C ILE A 8 -8.89 9.06 8.17
N VAL A 9 -8.71 9.55 9.40
CA VAL A 9 -9.65 10.51 10.04
C VAL A 9 -9.68 11.81 9.26
N MET A 10 -8.50 12.32 8.83
CA MET A 10 -8.39 13.54 8.04
C MET A 10 -9.09 13.39 6.68
N ALA A 11 -8.89 12.24 6.01
CA ALA A 11 -9.55 11.94 4.75
C ALA A 11 -11.08 11.92 4.88
N ILE A 12 -11.61 11.39 5.97
CA ILE A 12 -13.05 11.28 6.18
C ILE A 12 -13.66 12.57 6.72
N ALA A 13 -12.98 13.29 7.63
CA ALA A 13 -13.54 14.43 8.33
C ALA A 13 -13.25 15.79 7.65
N ILE A 14 -12.04 15.99 7.16
CA ILE A 14 -11.55 17.31 6.71
C ILE A 14 -11.63 17.46 5.19
N LEU A 15 -11.22 16.44 4.46
CA LEU A 15 -11.16 16.54 3.01
C LEU A 15 -12.54 16.80 2.34
N PRO A 16 -13.67 16.25 2.81
CA PRO A 16 -15.00 16.62 2.27
C PRO A 16 -15.32 18.11 2.41
N LEU A 17 -14.78 18.78 3.45
CA LEU A 17 -14.98 20.22 3.69
C LEU A 17 -14.19 21.08 2.70
N LEU A 18 -13.02 20.61 2.25
CA LEU A 18 -12.10 21.36 1.39
C LEU A 18 -12.47 21.30 -0.10
N ARG A 19 -13.45 20.49 -0.51
CA ARG A 19 -13.86 20.28 -1.92
C ARG A 19 -12.69 20.01 -2.87
N VAL A 20 -11.61 19.41 -2.39
CA VAL A 20 -10.41 19.12 -3.20
C VAL A 20 -10.70 17.96 -4.15
N GLY A 21 -10.33 18.10 -5.42
CA GLY A 21 -10.57 17.10 -6.47
C GLY A 21 -10.03 15.70 -6.10
N GLY A 22 -10.76 14.67 -6.49
CA GLY A 22 -10.53 13.26 -6.10
C GLY A 22 -11.36 12.78 -4.92
N MET A 23 -11.96 13.70 -4.15
CA MET A 23 -12.84 13.43 -3.01
C MET A 23 -14.23 13.00 -3.43
N GLN A 24 -14.63 13.28 -4.64
CA GLN A 24 -15.91 12.84 -5.18
C GLN A 24 -16.01 11.31 -5.19
N LEU A 25 -14.88 10.59 -5.31
CA LEU A 25 -14.83 9.13 -5.16
C LEU A 25 -15.13 8.68 -3.72
N PHE A 26 -14.65 9.40 -2.71
CA PHE A 26 -15.02 9.15 -1.31
C PHE A 26 -16.50 9.44 -1.03
N ARG A 27 -17.09 10.46 -1.71
CA ARG A 27 -18.53 10.74 -1.66
C ARG A 27 -19.37 9.69 -2.39
N MET A 28 -18.84 9.08 -3.44
CA MET A 28 -19.49 7.97 -4.16
C MET A 28 -19.55 6.70 -3.31
N GLU A 29 -18.58 6.49 -2.42
CA GLU A 29 -18.61 5.39 -1.44
C GLU A 29 -19.58 5.67 -0.26
N SER A 30 -19.81 6.94 0.07
CA SER A 30 -20.78 7.36 1.08
C SER A 30 -22.03 7.91 0.40
N SER A 31 -22.97 7.03 0.07
CA SER A 31 -24.22 7.31 -0.66
C SER A 31 -25.27 8.17 0.06
N ASP A 32 -24.87 9.08 0.96
CA ASP A 32 -25.79 9.92 1.73
C ASP A 32 -25.46 11.42 1.59
N GLN A 33 -26.27 12.10 0.77
CA GLN A 33 -26.19 13.54 0.47
C GLN A 33 -26.88 14.43 1.52
N SER A 34 -26.99 14.04 2.79
CA SER A 34 -27.69 14.86 3.79
C SER A 34 -26.79 15.90 4.47
N GLU A 35 -27.32 17.11 4.66
CA GLU A 35 -26.69 18.29 5.30
C GLU A 35 -26.21 18.09 6.77
N LYS A 36 -26.30 16.87 7.32
CA LYS A 36 -25.85 16.51 8.68
C LYS A 36 -24.45 15.88 8.68
N ALA A 37 -23.54 16.34 7.83
CA ALA A 37 -22.24 15.69 7.59
C ALA A 37 -21.27 15.71 8.79
N LEU A 38 -21.22 16.78 9.58
CA LEU A 38 -20.22 16.94 10.65
C LEU A 38 -20.37 15.98 11.84
N PRO A 39 -21.58 15.81 12.44
CA PRO A 39 -21.75 14.84 13.54
C PRO A 39 -21.50 13.41 13.10
N ARG A 40 -21.86 13.09 11.86
CA ARG A 40 -21.69 11.76 11.26
C ARG A 40 -20.22 11.45 10.96
N ALA A 41 -19.46 12.43 10.48
CA ALA A 41 -18.01 12.29 10.25
C ALA A 41 -17.26 11.99 11.55
N ALA A 42 -17.58 12.69 12.64
CA ALA A 42 -17.00 12.44 13.95
C ALA A 42 -17.33 11.04 14.49
N GLN A 43 -18.57 10.57 14.30
CA GLN A 43 -18.99 9.21 14.68
C GLN A 43 -18.25 8.14 13.89
N ILE A 44 -18.11 8.32 12.56
CA ILE A 44 -17.36 7.40 11.69
C ILE A 44 -15.89 7.38 12.10
N ALA A 45 -15.27 8.54 12.31
CA ALA A 45 -13.89 8.67 12.75
C ALA A 45 -13.65 7.97 14.10
N SER A 46 -14.56 8.14 15.07
CA SER A 46 -14.49 7.45 16.36
C SER A 46 -14.60 5.94 16.21
N ALA A 47 -15.57 5.46 15.42
CA ALA A 47 -15.75 4.03 15.17
C ALA A 47 -14.52 3.40 14.49
N ILE A 48 -13.93 4.09 13.51
CA ILE A 48 -12.68 3.66 12.86
C ILE A 48 -11.53 3.64 13.88
N GLY A 49 -11.46 4.64 14.77
CA GLY A 49 -10.48 4.68 15.86
C GLY A 49 -10.56 3.45 16.77
N VAL A 50 -11.77 3.04 17.15
CA VAL A 50 -12.00 1.84 17.96
C VAL A 50 -11.56 0.57 17.21
N ILE A 51 -11.90 0.46 15.92
CA ILE A 51 -11.47 -0.68 15.08
C ILE A 51 -9.95 -0.73 15.01
N TYR A 52 -9.31 0.40 14.77
CA TYR A 52 -7.85 0.51 14.65
C TYR A 52 -7.12 0.09 15.94
N VAL A 53 -7.58 0.58 17.09
CA VAL A 53 -7.05 0.17 18.41
C VAL A 53 -7.31 -1.31 18.66
N GLY A 54 -8.50 -1.80 18.36
CA GLY A 54 -8.87 -3.21 18.51
C GLY A 54 -7.99 -4.14 17.67
N LEU A 55 -7.79 -3.81 16.39
CA LEU A 55 -6.88 -4.54 15.50
C LEU A 55 -5.45 -4.52 16.04
N THR A 56 -4.96 -3.37 16.50
CA THR A 56 -3.62 -3.27 17.11
C THR A 56 -3.50 -4.20 18.32
N GLY A 57 -4.51 -4.25 19.18
CA GLY A 57 -4.55 -5.16 20.34
C GLY A 57 -4.53 -6.64 19.95
N ILE A 58 -5.30 -7.03 18.93
CA ILE A 58 -5.33 -8.39 18.38
C ILE A 58 -3.95 -8.77 17.86
N TRP A 59 -3.30 -7.89 17.07
CA TRP A 59 -1.97 -8.16 16.54
C TRP A 59 -0.89 -8.20 17.62
N ALA A 60 -0.98 -7.35 18.66
CA ALA A 60 -0.08 -7.39 19.79
C ALA A 60 -0.17 -8.72 20.53
N LEU A 61 -1.39 -9.20 20.80
CA LEU A 61 -1.62 -10.50 21.42
C LEU A 61 -1.05 -11.63 20.57
N GLY A 62 -1.29 -11.63 19.25
CA GLY A 62 -0.76 -12.65 18.35
C GLY A 62 0.76 -12.68 18.30
N TYR A 63 1.43 -11.53 18.22
CA TYR A 63 2.89 -11.45 18.28
C TYR A 63 3.44 -11.93 19.62
N TRP A 64 2.77 -11.60 20.72
CA TRP A 64 3.17 -12.07 22.04
C TRP A 64 3.04 -13.59 22.16
N LEU A 65 1.94 -14.15 21.71
CA LEU A 65 1.72 -15.62 21.67
C LEU A 65 2.70 -16.33 20.71
N ALA A 66 3.14 -15.64 19.66
CA ALA A 66 4.17 -16.15 18.74
C ALA A 66 5.61 -16.08 19.31
N GLY A 67 5.79 -15.56 20.54
CA GLY A 67 7.06 -15.57 21.27
C GLY A 67 7.79 -14.22 21.32
N MET A 68 7.21 -13.12 20.83
CA MET A 68 7.79 -11.79 21.05
C MET A 68 7.68 -11.36 22.52
N SER A 69 8.66 -10.57 23.00
CA SER A 69 8.51 -9.88 24.28
C SER A 69 7.31 -8.90 24.23
N GLY A 70 6.72 -8.58 25.38
CA GLY A 70 5.55 -7.69 25.43
C GLY A 70 5.79 -6.33 24.76
N PHE A 71 6.99 -5.76 24.92
CA PHE A 71 7.38 -4.51 24.26
C PHE A 71 7.48 -4.67 22.75
N ASN A 72 8.16 -5.70 22.26
CA ASN A 72 8.30 -5.97 20.84
C ASN A 72 6.94 -6.25 20.19
N ALA A 73 6.08 -7.04 20.84
CA ALA A 73 4.75 -7.37 20.36
C ALA A 73 3.89 -6.10 20.19
N LEU A 74 3.90 -5.20 21.17
CA LEU A 74 3.17 -3.94 21.10
C LEU A 74 3.75 -3.01 20.02
N ALA A 75 5.07 -2.81 19.99
CA ALA A 75 5.72 -1.95 19.02
C ALA A 75 5.47 -2.42 17.60
N HIS A 76 5.66 -3.72 17.30
CA HIS A 76 5.44 -4.27 15.98
C HIS A 76 3.95 -4.29 15.59
N SER A 77 3.02 -4.53 16.53
CA SER A 77 1.58 -4.45 16.21
C SER A 77 1.17 -3.05 15.77
N MET A 78 1.68 -2.02 16.45
CA MET A 78 1.42 -0.62 16.08
C MET A 78 1.96 -0.30 14.69
N THR A 79 3.16 -0.75 14.34
CA THR A 79 3.77 -0.45 13.05
C THR A 79 3.26 -1.36 11.93
N THR A 80 2.76 -2.57 12.24
CA THR A 80 2.11 -3.47 11.28
C THR A 80 0.75 -2.93 10.84
N ILE A 81 -0.14 -2.59 11.78
CA ILE A 81 -1.50 -2.10 11.46
C ILE A 81 -1.46 -0.69 10.86
N ALA A 82 -0.49 0.14 11.25
CA ALA A 82 -0.24 1.44 10.63
C ALA A 82 0.47 1.34 9.27
N THR A 83 0.89 0.14 8.86
CA THR A 83 1.75 -0.09 7.69
C THR A 83 2.98 0.85 7.69
N GLY A 84 3.64 0.96 8.85
CA GLY A 84 4.74 1.90 9.07
C GLY A 84 6.14 1.28 9.08
N GLY A 85 6.26 -0.06 9.23
CA GLY A 85 7.48 -0.85 9.06
C GLY A 85 8.61 -0.63 10.06
N PHE A 86 8.41 0.23 11.05
CA PHE A 86 9.43 0.44 12.08
C PHE A 86 9.58 -0.81 12.95
N SER A 87 10.82 -1.20 13.20
CA SER A 87 11.17 -2.35 14.00
C SER A 87 12.04 -1.94 15.21
N THR A 88 12.03 -2.76 16.23
CA THR A 88 12.93 -2.65 17.40
C THR A 88 14.31 -3.29 17.15
N SER A 89 14.52 -3.84 15.96
CA SER A 89 15.77 -4.46 15.50
C SER A 89 16.19 -3.90 14.14
N ASP A 90 17.49 -3.71 13.93
CA ASP A 90 18.08 -3.28 12.66
C ASP A 90 17.86 -4.31 11.53
N GLN A 91 17.65 -5.59 11.89
CA GLN A 91 17.30 -6.64 10.93
C GLN A 91 15.80 -6.72 10.64
N SER A 92 15.05 -5.66 10.97
CA SER A 92 13.60 -5.60 10.76
C SER A 92 12.87 -6.78 11.41
N ILE A 93 11.76 -7.25 10.82
CA ILE A 93 11.00 -8.40 11.34
C ILE A 93 11.74 -9.73 11.14
N GLY A 94 12.67 -9.80 10.20
CA GLY A 94 13.54 -10.95 9.97
C GLY A 94 14.38 -11.35 11.19
N TYR A 95 14.64 -10.43 12.14
CA TYR A 95 15.32 -10.70 13.40
C TYR A 95 14.72 -11.86 14.19
N PHE A 96 13.40 -12.00 14.15
CA PHE A 96 12.70 -13.03 14.95
C PHE A 96 12.81 -14.43 14.35
N ASN A 97 13.16 -14.53 13.07
CA ASN A 97 13.34 -15.80 12.33
C ASN A 97 12.28 -16.86 12.67
N SER A 98 11.02 -16.45 12.66
CA SER A 98 9.87 -17.28 13.00
C SER A 98 8.81 -17.22 11.90
N PRO A 99 8.50 -18.36 11.25
CA PRO A 99 7.45 -18.40 10.23
C PRO A 99 6.10 -17.91 10.73
N LEU A 100 5.77 -18.16 11.99
CA LEU A 100 4.52 -17.71 12.59
C LEU A 100 4.46 -16.17 12.69
N ILE A 101 5.56 -15.54 13.12
CA ILE A 101 5.67 -14.09 13.19
C ILE A 101 5.60 -13.48 11.79
N ASP A 102 6.27 -14.08 10.82
CA ASP A 102 6.31 -13.65 9.43
C ASP A 102 4.91 -13.62 8.80
N TYR A 103 4.17 -14.73 8.88
CA TYR A 103 2.81 -14.81 8.35
C TYR A 103 1.82 -13.93 9.13
N TRP A 104 1.99 -13.80 10.45
CA TRP A 104 1.18 -12.90 11.27
C TRP A 104 1.40 -11.44 10.88
N ALA A 105 2.64 -11.05 10.60
CA ALA A 105 2.97 -9.73 10.06
C ALA A 105 2.34 -9.51 8.69
N ALA A 106 2.49 -10.47 7.77
CA ALA A 106 1.89 -10.40 6.44
C ALA A 106 0.37 -10.22 6.49
N ALA A 107 -0.32 -10.99 7.34
CA ALA A 107 -1.75 -10.86 7.55
C ALA A 107 -2.12 -9.46 8.10
N GLY A 108 -1.35 -8.92 9.04
CA GLY A 108 -1.59 -7.59 9.61
C GLY A 108 -1.37 -6.46 8.62
N MET A 109 -0.33 -6.54 7.79
CA MET A 109 -0.07 -5.60 6.71
C MET A 109 -1.21 -5.60 5.69
N LEU A 110 -1.75 -6.78 5.31
CA LEU A 110 -2.93 -6.88 4.44
C LEU A 110 -4.16 -6.24 5.09
N VAL A 111 -4.42 -6.53 6.37
CA VAL A 111 -5.55 -5.93 7.09
C VAL A 111 -5.41 -4.40 7.15
N GLY A 112 -4.22 -3.87 7.41
CA GLY A 112 -3.95 -2.43 7.36
C GLY A 112 -4.14 -1.82 5.96
N ALA A 113 -3.98 -2.62 4.90
CA ALA A 113 -4.09 -2.19 3.51
C ALA A 113 -5.53 -2.16 2.96
N LEU A 114 -6.50 -2.72 3.68
CA LEU A 114 -7.91 -2.71 3.27
C LEU A 114 -8.65 -1.47 3.80
N PRO A 115 -9.77 -1.08 3.18
CA PRO A 115 -10.50 0.13 3.57
C PRO A 115 -11.14 0.00 4.95
N PHE A 116 -10.84 0.89 5.89
CA PHE A 116 -11.39 0.84 7.25
C PHE A 116 -12.90 1.05 7.30
N ILE A 117 -13.47 1.77 6.34
CA ILE A 117 -14.93 1.94 6.21
C ILE A 117 -15.63 0.59 5.94
N VAL A 118 -14.97 -0.32 5.24
CA VAL A 118 -15.53 -1.64 4.94
C VAL A 118 -15.58 -2.50 6.20
N TYR A 119 -14.57 -2.41 7.09
CA TYR A 119 -14.64 -3.06 8.40
C TYR A 119 -15.81 -2.55 9.23
N LEU A 120 -16.08 -1.24 9.21
CA LEU A 120 -17.22 -0.67 9.91
C LEU A 120 -18.55 -1.25 9.37
N LYS A 121 -18.71 -1.33 8.04
CA LYS A 121 -19.90 -1.95 7.41
C LYS A 121 -20.05 -3.43 7.82
N THR A 122 -18.95 -4.17 7.82
CA THR A 122 -18.93 -5.59 8.23
C THR A 122 -19.36 -5.77 9.68
N LEU A 123 -18.89 -4.92 10.60
CA LEU A 123 -19.31 -4.93 12.01
C LEU A 123 -20.77 -4.51 12.21
N GLN A 124 -21.34 -3.74 11.30
CA GLN A 124 -22.75 -3.36 11.28
C GLN A 124 -23.67 -4.45 10.69
N GLY A 125 -23.11 -5.58 10.27
CA GLY A 125 -23.86 -6.75 9.80
C GLY A 125 -23.79 -7.02 8.31
N ASP A 126 -23.13 -6.18 7.51
CA ASP A 126 -22.90 -6.41 6.08
C ASP A 126 -21.61 -7.21 5.86
N TRP A 127 -21.65 -8.51 6.10
CA TRP A 127 -20.52 -9.42 5.95
C TRP A 127 -20.00 -9.55 4.51
N ARG A 128 -20.81 -9.13 3.54
CA ARG A 128 -20.44 -9.18 2.12
C ARG A 128 -19.70 -7.93 1.66
N ALA A 129 -19.73 -6.86 2.43
CA ALA A 129 -19.11 -5.58 2.05
C ALA A 129 -17.63 -5.75 1.67
N LEU A 130 -16.87 -6.53 2.44
CA LEU A 130 -15.45 -6.77 2.19
C LEU A 130 -15.20 -7.52 0.87
N ALA A 131 -15.99 -8.56 0.60
CA ALA A 131 -15.84 -9.39 -0.59
C ALA A 131 -16.42 -8.72 -1.85
N ALA A 132 -17.40 -7.82 -1.69
CA ALA A 132 -18.05 -7.13 -2.80
C ALA A 132 -17.28 -5.88 -3.28
N ASP A 133 -16.39 -5.32 -2.47
CA ASP A 133 -15.61 -4.14 -2.82
C ASP A 133 -14.58 -4.44 -3.93
N THR A 134 -14.67 -3.71 -5.03
CA THR A 134 -13.83 -3.96 -6.21
C THR A 134 -12.36 -3.64 -5.97
N GLN A 135 -12.02 -2.66 -5.10
CA GLN A 135 -10.63 -2.38 -4.74
C GLN A 135 -10.01 -3.56 -4.00
N VAL A 136 -10.75 -4.12 -3.04
CA VAL A 136 -10.31 -5.28 -2.26
C VAL A 136 -10.05 -6.47 -3.19
N GLN A 137 -10.97 -6.75 -4.11
CA GLN A 137 -10.80 -7.83 -5.09
C GLN A 137 -9.56 -7.62 -5.97
N TRP A 138 -9.36 -6.43 -6.52
CA TRP A 138 -8.21 -6.13 -7.38
C TRP A 138 -6.90 -6.20 -6.60
N PHE A 139 -6.86 -5.61 -5.41
CA PHE A 139 -5.68 -5.61 -4.56
C PHE A 139 -5.26 -7.01 -4.17
N LEU A 140 -6.18 -7.81 -3.62
CA LEU A 140 -5.88 -9.19 -3.20
C LEU A 140 -5.53 -10.09 -4.38
N SER A 141 -6.17 -9.92 -5.54
CA SER A 141 -5.85 -10.68 -6.76
C SER A 141 -4.44 -10.34 -7.26
N LEU A 142 -4.06 -9.06 -7.26
CA LEU A 142 -2.71 -8.62 -7.63
C LEU A 142 -1.67 -9.19 -6.68
N VAL A 143 -1.90 -9.08 -5.37
CA VAL A 143 -1.00 -9.62 -4.34
C VAL A 143 -0.83 -11.14 -4.51
N ALA A 144 -1.92 -11.87 -4.67
CA ALA A 144 -1.88 -13.32 -4.86
C ALA A 144 -1.10 -13.71 -6.13
N LEU A 145 -1.34 -13.02 -7.25
CA LEU A 145 -0.62 -13.25 -8.51
C LEU A 145 0.89 -13.03 -8.34
N LEU A 146 1.29 -11.94 -7.70
CA LEU A 146 2.69 -11.60 -7.48
C LEU A 146 3.37 -12.60 -6.54
N ILE A 147 2.70 -13.02 -5.46
CA ILE A 147 3.21 -14.04 -4.54
C ILE A 147 3.44 -15.36 -5.30
N LEU A 148 2.47 -15.81 -6.08
CA LEU A 148 2.59 -17.05 -6.85
C LEU A 148 3.75 -16.97 -7.86
N ALA A 149 3.87 -15.88 -8.60
CA ALA A 149 4.93 -15.68 -9.58
C ALA A 149 6.32 -15.66 -8.94
N THR A 150 6.49 -14.92 -7.83
CA THR A 150 7.78 -14.81 -7.13
C THR A 150 8.14 -16.09 -6.39
N THR A 151 7.15 -16.77 -5.76
CA THR A 151 7.38 -18.09 -5.16
C THR A 151 7.86 -19.09 -6.20
N GLY A 152 7.19 -19.14 -7.36
CA GLY A 152 7.61 -20.00 -8.48
C GLY A 152 9.04 -19.71 -8.96
N TRP A 153 9.39 -18.43 -9.07
CA TRP A 153 10.75 -18.01 -9.43
C TRP A 153 11.79 -18.46 -8.41
N LEU A 154 11.56 -18.19 -7.10
CA LEU A 154 12.48 -18.56 -6.03
C LEU A 154 12.66 -20.07 -5.93
N TRP A 155 11.60 -20.83 -6.10
CA TRP A 155 11.65 -22.28 -6.04
C TRP A 155 12.39 -22.90 -7.24
N LEU A 156 12.09 -22.43 -8.46
CA LEU A 156 12.59 -23.04 -9.68
C LEU A 156 14.01 -22.57 -10.08
N GLU A 157 14.31 -21.27 -9.91
CA GLU A 157 15.55 -20.67 -10.37
C GLU A 157 16.57 -20.52 -9.23
N ASN A 158 16.14 -20.17 -8.03
CA ASN A 158 17.04 -19.95 -6.90
C ASN A 158 17.22 -21.21 -6.03
N ASN A 159 16.55 -22.33 -6.38
CA ASN A 159 16.62 -23.60 -5.64
C ASN A 159 16.27 -23.48 -4.14
N ILE A 160 15.45 -22.52 -3.75
CA ILE A 160 14.94 -22.36 -2.37
C ILE A 160 13.82 -23.37 -2.18
N ALA A 161 13.74 -24.00 -1.00
CA ALA A 161 12.64 -24.90 -0.67
C ALA A 161 11.29 -24.19 -0.85
N PHE A 162 10.30 -24.85 -1.40
CA PHE A 162 8.99 -24.24 -1.74
C PHE A 162 8.35 -23.51 -0.55
N GLU A 163 8.43 -24.09 0.65
CA GLU A 163 7.88 -23.49 1.88
C GLU A 163 8.58 -22.17 2.24
N ASP A 164 9.91 -22.14 2.19
CA ASP A 164 10.69 -20.92 2.43
C ASP A 164 10.49 -19.89 1.32
N ALA A 165 10.48 -20.32 0.06
CA ALA A 165 10.19 -19.45 -1.08
C ALA A 165 8.82 -18.77 -0.96
N ALA A 166 7.78 -19.53 -0.57
CA ALA A 166 6.44 -19.00 -0.36
C ALA A 166 6.41 -18.01 0.82
N ARG A 167 7.10 -18.31 1.92
CA ARG A 167 7.20 -17.43 3.09
C ARG A 167 7.88 -16.11 2.74
N LEU A 168 9.08 -16.17 2.17
CA LEU A 168 9.87 -15.00 1.80
C LEU A 168 9.13 -14.13 0.78
N ALA A 169 8.58 -14.73 -0.28
CA ALA A 169 7.80 -14.02 -1.27
C ALA A 169 6.58 -13.33 -0.65
N THR A 170 5.81 -14.05 0.19
CA THR A 170 4.60 -13.52 0.82
C THR A 170 4.91 -12.29 1.68
N VAL A 171 5.87 -12.39 2.57
CA VAL A 171 6.14 -11.31 3.53
C VAL A 171 6.72 -10.08 2.83
N ASN A 172 7.75 -10.26 2.00
CA ASN A 172 8.42 -9.12 1.37
C ASN A 172 7.55 -8.44 0.30
N LEU A 173 6.78 -9.20 -0.52
CA LEU A 173 5.86 -8.59 -1.49
C LEU A 173 4.73 -7.81 -0.81
N ILE A 174 4.09 -8.40 0.21
CA ILE A 174 3.04 -7.69 0.96
C ILE A 174 3.63 -6.45 1.62
N SER A 175 4.81 -6.55 2.21
CA SER A 175 5.49 -5.43 2.85
C SER A 175 5.71 -4.25 1.90
N ILE A 176 6.24 -4.52 0.71
CA ILE A 176 6.53 -3.45 -0.26
C ILE A 176 5.25 -2.88 -0.88
N ILE A 177 4.30 -3.72 -1.32
CA ILE A 177 3.06 -3.23 -1.96
C ILE A 177 2.13 -2.50 -0.98
N THR A 178 2.20 -2.80 0.31
CA THR A 178 1.47 -2.04 1.34
C THR A 178 2.20 -0.78 1.78
N GLY A 179 3.44 -0.57 1.36
CA GLY A 179 4.30 0.50 1.83
C GLY A 179 4.69 0.35 3.30
N THR A 180 4.63 -0.87 3.85
CA THR A 180 5.04 -1.13 5.23
C THR A 180 6.55 -1.07 5.38
N GLY A 181 7.30 -1.74 4.51
CA GLY A 181 8.76 -1.71 4.52
C GLY A 181 9.44 -2.69 5.48
N TYR A 182 8.73 -3.68 6.01
CA TYR A 182 9.38 -4.80 6.71
C TYR A 182 10.20 -5.68 5.76
N VAL A 183 11.32 -6.17 6.24
CA VAL A 183 12.24 -7.02 5.49
C VAL A 183 12.51 -8.31 6.26
N THR A 184 12.49 -9.43 5.55
CA THR A 184 12.87 -10.75 6.09
C THR A 184 14.05 -11.35 5.34
N ASP A 185 14.37 -10.83 4.16
CA ASP A 185 15.48 -11.28 3.31
C ASP A 185 15.84 -10.20 2.28
N ASP A 186 17.06 -10.26 1.72
CA ASP A 186 17.49 -9.34 0.67
C ASP A 186 16.90 -9.72 -0.70
N PHE A 187 15.69 -9.22 -0.98
CA PHE A 187 15.05 -9.42 -2.28
C PHE A 187 15.82 -8.75 -3.45
N GLY A 188 16.79 -7.90 -3.17
CA GLY A 188 17.72 -7.37 -4.17
C GLY A 188 18.61 -8.45 -4.77
N MET A 189 18.81 -9.56 -4.06
CA MET A 189 19.61 -10.71 -4.48
C MET A 189 18.79 -11.84 -5.14
N TRP A 190 17.48 -11.71 -5.26
CA TRP A 190 16.59 -12.75 -5.81
C TRP A 190 16.63 -12.86 -7.35
N GLY A 191 17.50 -12.09 -8.00
CA GLY A 191 17.78 -12.18 -9.43
C GLY A 191 16.97 -11.20 -10.30
N SER A 192 17.19 -11.33 -11.61
CA SER A 192 16.72 -10.35 -12.60
C SER A 192 15.20 -10.24 -12.74
N PHE A 193 14.45 -11.25 -12.35
CA PHE A 193 12.98 -11.21 -12.38
C PHE A 193 12.40 -10.48 -11.16
N ALA A 194 12.99 -10.66 -9.98
CA ALA A 194 12.51 -10.05 -8.75
C ALA A 194 12.71 -8.53 -8.74
N LEU A 195 13.87 -8.03 -9.19
CA LEU A 195 14.18 -6.60 -9.18
C LEU A 195 13.12 -5.71 -9.84
N PRO A 196 12.67 -5.97 -11.10
CA PRO A 196 11.59 -5.21 -11.71
C PRO A 196 10.27 -5.30 -10.94
N ILE A 197 9.91 -6.49 -10.44
CA ILE A 197 8.69 -6.67 -9.66
C ILE A 197 8.71 -5.75 -8.45
N PHE A 198 9.76 -5.84 -7.62
CA PHE A 198 9.89 -5.01 -6.42
C PHE A 198 9.94 -3.52 -6.76
N PHE A 199 10.60 -3.12 -7.83
CA PHE A 199 10.61 -1.74 -8.29
C PHE A 199 9.20 -1.23 -8.65
N PHE A 200 8.45 -1.98 -9.46
CA PHE A 200 7.12 -1.54 -9.90
C PHE A 200 6.06 -1.59 -8.79
N ILE A 201 6.14 -2.55 -7.87
CA ILE A 201 5.16 -2.61 -6.77
C ILE A 201 5.36 -1.50 -5.73
N MET A 202 6.55 -0.87 -5.65
CA MET A 202 6.76 0.33 -4.81
C MET A 202 5.78 1.46 -5.18
N PHE A 203 5.37 1.56 -6.45
CA PHE A 203 4.43 2.57 -6.90
C PHE A 203 2.99 2.26 -6.50
N VAL A 204 2.65 0.98 -6.35
CA VAL A 204 1.29 0.54 -6.06
C VAL A 204 1.06 0.52 -4.55
N GLY A 205 0.07 1.28 -4.09
CA GLY A 205 -0.38 1.25 -2.69
C GLY A 205 -1.60 0.34 -2.51
N GLY A 206 -2.07 0.23 -1.27
CA GLY A 206 -3.30 -0.50 -0.96
C GLY A 206 -4.58 0.24 -1.35
N CYS A 207 -5.68 -0.14 -0.74
CA CYS A 207 -6.99 0.44 -1.00
C CYS A 207 -7.12 1.89 -0.48
N ALA A 208 -8.00 2.67 -1.06
CA ALA A 208 -8.38 3.98 -0.53
C ALA A 208 -9.04 3.81 0.84
N GLY A 209 -8.76 4.72 1.79
CA GLY A 209 -9.26 4.61 3.15
C GLY A 209 -8.56 3.55 4.02
N SER A 210 -7.36 3.11 3.61
CA SER A 210 -6.44 2.27 4.38
C SER A 210 -5.27 3.09 4.91
N THR A 211 -4.42 2.47 5.76
CA THR A 211 -3.21 3.11 6.31
C THR A 211 -2.06 3.18 5.31
N THR A 212 -2.11 2.44 4.20
CA THR A 212 -1.02 2.33 3.23
C THR A 212 -0.68 3.65 2.53
N CYS A 213 0.53 3.76 2.04
CA CYS A 213 1.01 4.84 1.19
C CYS A 213 0.96 4.47 -0.31
N GLY A 214 1.70 5.17 -1.18
CA GLY A 214 1.75 4.90 -2.61
C GLY A 214 0.48 5.30 -3.38
N ILE A 215 0.44 4.92 -4.65
CA ILE A 215 -0.72 5.21 -5.52
C ILE A 215 -1.81 4.19 -5.24
N LYS A 216 -2.93 4.64 -4.67
CA LYS A 216 -4.05 3.77 -4.28
C LYS A 216 -4.65 3.02 -5.45
N VAL A 217 -5.06 1.76 -5.23
CA VAL A 217 -5.60 0.83 -6.23
C VAL A 217 -6.75 1.45 -7.03
N PHE A 218 -7.62 2.24 -6.40
CA PHE A 218 -8.76 2.85 -7.10
C PHE A 218 -8.34 3.73 -8.29
N ARG A 219 -7.16 4.41 -8.20
CA ARG A 219 -6.66 5.24 -9.31
C ARG A 219 -6.29 4.39 -10.52
N PHE A 220 -5.70 3.22 -10.29
CA PHE A 220 -5.43 2.26 -11.37
C PHE A 220 -6.73 1.71 -11.98
N GLN A 221 -7.76 1.47 -11.16
CA GLN A 221 -9.08 1.04 -11.66
C GLN A 221 -9.75 2.12 -12.51
N VAL A 222 -9.70 3.39 -12.09
CA VAL A 222 -10.22 4.52 -12.85
C VAL A 222 -9.47 4.68 -14.18
N LEU A 223 -8.13 4.61 -14.16
CA LEU A 223 -7.33 4.63 -15.39
C LEU A 223 -7.67 3.49 -16.33
N TYR A 224 -7.78 2.26 -15.81
CA TYR A 224 -8.15 1.10 -16.61
C TYR A 224 -9.54 1.25 -17.23
N ALA A 225 -10.53 1.70 -16.44
CA ALA A 225 -11.88 1.94 -16.93
C ALA A 225 -11.90 3.02 -18.03
N SER A 226 -11.17 4.12 -17.85
CA SER A 226 -11.03 5.19 -18.84
C SER A 226 -10.34 4.69 -20.11
N ALA A 227 -9.20 4.01 -19.99
CA ALA A 227 -8.46 3.44 -21.13
C ALA A 227 -9.32 2.44 -21.92
N ARG A 228 -10.03 1.55 -21.22
CA ARG A 228 -10.96 0.60 -21.85
C ARG A 228 -12.07 1.33 -22.63
N THR A 229 -12.63 2.37 -22.05
CA THR A 229 -13.67 3.19 -22.70
C THR A 229 -13.11 3.86 -23.97
N GLN A 230 -11.90 4.40 -23.93
CA GLN A 230 -11.24 4.99 -25.10
C GLN A 230 -11.00 3.96 -26.22
N VAL A 231 -10.56 2.75 -25.87
CA VAL A 231 -10.41 1.65 -26.85
C VAL A 231 -11.76 1.31 -27.49
N HIS A 232 -12.85 1.25 -26.73
CA HIS A 232 -14.19 1.02 -27.28
C HIS A 232 -14.64 2.14 -28.21
N HIS A 233 -14.35 3.41 -27.90
CA HIS A 233 -14.62 4.54 -28.79
C HIS A 233 -13.84 4.47 -30.11
N LEU A 234 -12.58 4.00 -30.09
CA LEU A 234 -11.80 3.80 -31.31
C LEU A 234 -12.40 2.71 -32.19
N LEU A 235 -12.96 1.66 -31.61
CA LEU A 235 -13.60 0.56 -32.34
C LEU A 235 -15.00 0.91 -32.80
N GLN A 236 -15.74 1.73 -32.07
CA GLN A 236 -17.10 2.14 -32.31
C GLN A 236 -17.28 3.66 -32.08
N PRO A 237 -16.88 4.52 -33.02
CA PRO A 237 -16.83 5.98 -32.80
C PRO A 237 -18.17 6.63 -32.43
N HIS A 238 -19.28 6.02 -32.84
CA HIS A 238 -20.64 6.50 -32.52
C HIS A 238 -21.27 5.85 -31.28
N GLY A 239 -20.55 4.95 -30.63
CA GLY A 239 -21.00 4.29 -29.40
C GLY A 239 -20.92 5.23 -28.20
N VAL A 240 -21.88 5.10 -27.27
CA VAL A 240 -21.82 5.78 -25.96
C VAL A 240 -21.30 4.81 -24.94
N PHE A 241 -20.09 5.06 -24.43
CA PHE A 241 -19.44 4.23 -23.45
C PHE A 241 -19.16 5.07 -22.20
N ILE A 242 -19.65 4.62 -21.06
CA ILE A 242 -19.48 5.29 -19.77
C ILE A 242 -18.52 4.43 -18.93
N PRO A 243 -17.41 4.98 -18.39
CA PRO A 243 -16.55 4.25 -17.49
C PRO A 243 -17.24 4.04 -16.12
N TYR A 244 -17.03 2.86 -15.53
CA TYR A 244 -17.61 2.48 -14.24
C TYR A 244 -16.52 2.15 -13.22
N TYR A 245 -16.75 2.55 -11.97
CA TYR A 245 -15.99 2.17 -10.81
C TYR A 245 -16.95 1.75 -9.69
N ASN A 246 -16.73 0.60 -9.08
CA ASN A 246 -17.58 0.05 -8.01
C ASN A 246 -19.08 0.10 -8.34
N HIS A 247 -19.43 -0.31 -9.57
CA HIS A 247 -20.80 -0.31 -10.14
C HIS A 247 -21.44 1.07 -10.35
N GLN A 248 -20.69 2.17 -10.21
CA GLN A 248 -21.16 3.53 -10.44
C GLN A 248 -20.44 4.20 -11.61
N PRO A 249 -21.12 5.05 -12.40
CA PRO A 249 -20.48 5.78 -13.48
C PRO A 249 -19.49 6.80 -12.92
N ILE A 250 -18.35 6.94 -13.60
CA ILE A 250 -17.29 7.88 -13.24
C ILE A 250 -17.48 9.17 -14.06
N SER A 251 -17.44 10.34 -13.40
CA SER A 251 -17.46 11.63 -14.10
C SER A 251 -16.12 11.97 -14.73
N ASP A 252 -16.13 12.77 -15.79
CA ASP A 252 -14.91 13.25 -16.46
C ASP A 252 -13.99 14.04 -15.56
N GLU A 253 -14.55 14.76 -14.58
CA GLU A 253 -13.77 15.47 -13.55
C GLU A 253 -12.90 14.54 -12.72
N VAL A 254 -13.43 13.37 -12.33
CA VAL A 254 -12.69 12.35 -11.58
C VAL A 254 -11.57 11.76 -12.43
N ILE A 255 -11.85 11.45 -13.70
CA ILE A 255 -10.85 10.92 -14.63
C ILE A 255 -9.72 11.95 -14.81
N THR A 256 -10.06 13.20 -15.07
CA THR A 256 -9.07 14.29 -15.24
C THR A 256 -8.23 14.49 -13.97
N SER A 257 -8.85 14.45 -12.79
CA SER A 257 -8.15 14.54 -11.52
C SER A 257 -7.16 13.39 -11.32
N VAL A 258 -7.55 12.16 -11.66
CA VAL A 258 -6.67 10.98 -11.56
C VAL A 258 -5.52 11.08 -12.56
N LEU A 259 -5.76 11.49 -13.80
CA LEU A 259 -4.70 11.69 -14.81
C LEU A 259 -3.71 12.77 -14.36
N SER A 260 -4.21 13.91 -13.87
CA SER A 260 -3.38 15.00 -13.33
C SER A 260 -2.53 14.54 -12.15
N PHE A 261 -3.10 13.71 -11.25
CA PHE A 261 -2.35 13.11 -10.15
C PHE A 261 -1.20 12.23 -10.66
N PHE A 262 -1.45 11.34 -11.63
CA PHE A 262 -0.39 10.50 -12.20
C PHE A 262 0.70 11.35 -12.86
N PHE A 263 0.33 12.38 -13.62
CA PHE A 263 1.30 13.29 -14.23
C PHE A 263 2.19 13.95 -13.17
N MET A 264 1.61 14.57 -12.16
CA MET A 264 2.37 15.26 -11.11
C MET A 264 3.21 14.29 -10.29
N TRP A 265 2.69 13.09 -10.03
CA TRP A 265 3.41 12.07 -9.28
C TRP A 265 4.65 11.56 -10.04
N PHE A 266 4.49 11.20 -11.32
CA PHE A 266 5.63 10.78 -12.15
C PHE A 266 6.60 11.93 -12.45
N PHE A 267 6.13 13.15 -12.56
CA PHE A 267 6.97 14.34 -12.70
C PHE A 267 7.85 14.54 -11.45
N ALA A 268 7.26 14.49 -10.25
CA ALA A 268 7.99 14.58 -9.00
C ALA A 268 8.99 13.43 -8.82
N PHE A 269 8.57 12.19 -9.13
CA PHE A 269 9.45 11.03 -9.14
C PHE A 269 10.66 11.24 -10.06
N SER A 270 10.43 11.72 -11.28
CA SER A 270 11.50 11.94 -12.25
C SER A 270 12.49 13.00 -11.79
N LEU A 271 12.00 14.12 -11.21
CA LEU A 271 12.86 15.16 -10.66
C LEU A 271 13.71 14.63 -9.50
N LEU A 272 13.12 13.86 -8.61
CA LEU A 272 13.82 13.26 -7.48
C LEU A 272 14.89 12.27 -7.96
N ALA A 273 14.56 11.37 -8.89
CA ALA A 273 15.49 10.39 -9.45
C ALA A 273 16.67 11.09 -10.16
N LEU A 274 16.41 12.15 -10.94
CA LEU A 274 17.44 12.95 -11.59
C LEU A 274 18.33 13.66 -10.57
N GLY A 275 17.75 14.24 -9.50
CA GLY A 275 18.49 14.88 -8.41
C GLY A 275 19.43 13.91 -7.71
N LEU A 276 18.94 12.70 -7.38
CA LEU A 276 19.76 11.65 -6.76
C LEU A 276 20.89 11.17 -7.70
N GLY A 277 20.59 11.01 -8.99
CA GLY A 277 21.61 10.68 -10.00
C GLY A 277 22.66 11.77 -10.17
N PHE A 278 22.26 13.06 -10.12
CA PHE A 278 23.17 14.20 -10.17
C PHE A 278 24.14 14.22 -8.97
N LEU A 279 23.70 13.72 -7.81
CA LEU A 279 24.54 13.57 -6.61
C LEU A 279 25.45 12.33 -6.64
N GLY A 280 25.51 11.62 -7.77
CA GLY A 280 26.46 10.52 -8.03
C GLY A 280 25.98 9.14 -7.61
N LEU A 281 24.69 8.95 -7.32
CA LEU A 281 24.14 7.61 -7.09
C LEU A 281 23.99 6.86 -8.41
N ASP A 282 24.23 5.55 -8.37
CA ASP A 282 24.00 4.67 -9.52
C ASP A 282 22.51 4.62 -9.88
N PHE A 283 22.23 4.22 -11.13
CA PHE A 283 20.88 4.22 -11.69
C PHE A 283 19.87 3.48 -10.81
N LEU A 284 20.21 2.25 -10.39
CA LEU A 284 19.29 1.42 -9.60
C LEU A 284 19.01 2.06 -8.23
N THR A 285 20.05 2.52 -7.54
CA THR A 285 19.92 3.20 -6.25
C THR A 285 19.14 4.51 -6.37
N ALA A 286 19.45 5.35 -7.36
CA ALA A 286 18.79 6.65 -7.54
C ALA A 286 17.28 6.48 -7.84
N PHE A 287 16.94 5.61 -8.79
CA PHE A 287 15.54 5.40 -9.19
C PHE A 287 14.72 4.69 -8.11
N SER A 288 15.27 3.65 -7.47
CA SER A 288 14.54 2.96 -6.42
C SER A 288 14.43 3.78 -5.13
N SER A 289 15.45 4.59 -4.79
CA SER A 289 15.36 5.52 -3.66
C SER A 289 14.32 6.61 -3.91
N ALA A 290 14.25 7.16 -5.13
CA ALA A 290 13.19 8.09 -5.50
C ALA A 290 11.80 7.44 -5.40
N ALA A 291 11.65 6.19 -5.87
CA ALA A 291 10.39 5.45 -5.81
C ALA A 291 9.96 5.21 -4.36
N THR A 292 10.86 4.67 -3.52
CA THR A 292 10.55 4.37 -2.12
C THR A 292 10.26 5.62 -1.30
N SER A 293 10.96 6.73 -1.58
CA SER A 293 10.75 8.02 -0.88
C SER A 293 9.40 8.64 -1.21
N ILE A 294 9.05 8.75 -2.49
CA ILE A 294 7.77 9.36 -2.91
C ILE A 294 6.57 8.49 -2.56
N ALA A 295 6.74 7.17 -2.56
CA ALA A 295 5.72 6.21 -2.19
C ALA A 295 5.69 5.88 -0.69
N ASN A 296 6.71 6.34 0.08
CA ASN A 296 6.87 6.10 1.51
C ASN A 296 6.87 4.61 1.87
N VAL A 297 7.74 3.83 1.22
CA VAL A 297 7.84 2.37 1.43
C VAL A 297 8.94 2.02 2.45
N GLY A 298 10.12 2.61 2.32
CA GLY A 298 11.30 2.41 3.17
C GLY A 298 12.44 1.71 2.41
N PRO A 299 12.45 0.38 2.26
CA PRO A 299 13.48 -0.30 1.49
C PRO A 299 13.46 0.11 0.01
N ALA A 300 14.65 0.29 -0.57
CA ALA A 300 14.85 0.52 -1.99
C ALA A 300 15.56 -0.70 -2.62
N LEU A 301 16.26 -0.50 -3.72
CA LEU A 301 17.09 -1.50 -4.39
C LEU A 301 18.51 -0.95 -4.57
N GLY A 302 19.47 -1.86 -4.77
CA GLY A 302 20.86 -1.48 -4.94
C GLY A 302 21.68 -1.53 -3.65
N PRO A 303 23.00 -1.29 -3.75
CA PRO A 303 23.94 -1.62 -2.67
C PRO A 303 23.87 -0.66 -1.47
N ILE A 304 23.29 0.53 -1.63
CA ILE A 304 23.25 1.57 -0.57
C ILE A 304 21.90 1.55 0.16
N ALA A 305 20.82 1.49 -0.61
CA ALA A 305 19.45 1.68 -0.11
C ALA A 305 18.61 0.39 -0.22
N GLY A 306 19.25 -0.73 -0.56
CA GLY A 306 18.57 -2.03 -0.67
C GLY A 306 17.95 -2.52 0.63
N PRO A 307 17.31 -3.70 0.63
CA PRO A 307 16.56 -4.23 1.76
C PRO A 307 17.35 -4.31 3.08
N GLU A 308 18.63 -4.62 3.01
CA GLU A 308 19.55 -4.61 4.16
C GLU A 308 20.29 -3.27 4.33
N GLY A 309 20.07 -2.32 3.43
CA GLY A 309 20.69 -1.00 3.43
C GLY A 309 20.11 -0.10 4.52
N THR A 310 20.92 0.88 4.98
CA THR A 310 20.52 1.80 6.05
C THR A 310 20.49 3.26 5.62
N PHE A 311 20.66 3.56 4.34
CA PHE A 311 20.85 4.93 3.80
C PHE A 311 22.02 5.71 4.44
N LYS A 312 22.76 5.11 5.39
CA LYS A 312 23.83 5.77 6.15
C LYS A 312 24.98 6.21 5.25
N THR A 313 25.31 5.41 4.24
CA THR A 313 26.40 5.65 3.29
C THR A 313 25.99 6.53 2.11
N MET A 314 24.71 6.94 2.04
CA MET A 314 24.22 7.88 1.06
C MET A 314 24.85 9.28 1.30
N PRO A 315 25.19 10.05 0.25
CA PRO A 315 25.66 11.43 0.39
C PRO A 315 24.70 12.26 1.26
N ASP A 316 25.24 13.16 2.10
CA ASP A 316 24.39 13.91 3.03
C ASP A 316 23.41 14.82 2.29
N GLU A 317 23.79 15.38 1.16
CA GLU A 317 22.91 16.16 0.28
C GLU A 317 21.74 15.34 -0.25
N ALA A 318 21.97 14.06 -0.56
CA ALA A 318 20.92 13.17 -1.05
C ALA A 318 19.90 12.79 0.03
N LYS A 319 20.24 12.87 1.31
CA LYS A 319 19.33 12.60 2.42
C LYS A 319 18.28 13.70 2.63
N TRP A 320 18.51 14.89 2.03
CA TRP A 320 17.58 16.02 2.09
C TRP A 320 16.64 16.11 0.88
N LEU A 321 16.87 15.31 -0.16
CA LEU A 321 15.99 15.18 -1.31
C LEU A 321 14.89 14.16 -1.05
#